data_52b6b0403312e93c05d8d2d45fa68bb4
#
_entry.id   52b6b0403312e93c05d8d2d45fa68bb4
#
_cell.length_a   1.000
_cell.length_b   1.000
_cell.length_c   1.000
_cell.angle_alpha   90.00
_cell.angle_beta   90.00
_cell.angle_gamma   90.00
#
_symmetry.space_group_name_H-M   'P 1'
#
loop_
_entity.id
_entity.type
_entity.pdbx_description
1 polymer ?
#
loop_
_entity_poly.entity_id
_entity_poly.type
_entity_poly.pdbx_seq_one_letter_code
_entity_poly.pdbx_strand_id
1 'polypeptide(L)'
;MATAKLLYRRLDALFGSLKKGKSQSKLIESFVEEALASLKDDLRLRAGLVYAERRDNFVLTRTLGEPGTPLAETFDPTLTPLAELARHRVYIFSAVEAEGSPQRLGLLPRAPAAGLIVGQRPHRYAILFMLAEGWQLEELDFALNTIRASLDARLVDARVRGSFREAAEIQQSLLVEEPPQFAGFELAARSVPAEEVGGDFYDFHELGETTLGLAIGDASGHGLPAALLVRDVVTGLRMGIEKELKVAHVFEKLNRVIHRSRLSSRFVSVFYAELEHDGNIVYVNAGHQPPILFFREELPGKPSQVELSNGGTVIGPLPEARFRRGFARLHPGEVLLLLTDGILERRDRRGEFFDERVSDLVRQHQGQPASVILERLFEAALAWGDGRPWEDDATIVIVKRME
;
A
#
# COMPACT_ATOMS: atom_id res chain seq x y z
N MET A 1 36.63 -26.28 -2.64
CA MET A 1 35.76 -25.91 -1.48
C MET A 1 35.87 -24.43 -1.08
N ALA A 2 37.06 -23.81 -1.03
CA ALA A 2 37.21 -22.39 -0.67
C ALA A 2 36.56 -21.43 -1.69
N THR A 3 36.70 -21.70 -2.99
CA THR A 3 36.17 -20.90 -4.09
C THR A 3 34.62 -20.87 -4.09
N ALA A 4 33.98 -22.02 -3.92
CA ALA A 4 32.50 -22.09 -3.87
C ALA A 4 31.89 -21.31 -2.68
N LYS A 5 32.56 -21.34 -1.52
CA LYS A 5 32.14 -20.57 -0.33
C LYS A 5 32.26 -19.06 -0.54
N LEU A 6 33.32 -18.62 -1.26
CA LEU A 6 33.51 -17.22 -1.60
C LEU A 6 32.45 -16.74 -2.61
N LEU A 7 32.20 -17.55 -3.66
CA LEU A 7 31.16 -17.26 -4.66
C LEU A 7 29.78 -17.17 -4.01
N TYR A 8 29.42 -18.09 -3.10
CA TYR A 8 28.17 -18.04 -2.36
C TYR A 8 28.01 -16.72 -1.57
N ARG A 9 29.05 -16.28 -0.85
CA ARG A 9 29.01 -15.01 -0.10
C ARG A 9 28.80 -13.79 -1.02
N ARG A 10 29.42 -13.80 -2.21
CA ARG A 10 29.26 -12.71 -3.19
C ARG A 10 27.84 -12.71 -3.78
N LEU A 11 27.28 -13.88 -4.08
CA LEU A 11 25.89 -14.01 -4.50
C LEU A 11 24.93 -13.51 -3.42
N ASP A 12 25.15 -13.87 -2.17
CA ASP A 12 24.33 -13.40 -1.04
C ASP A 12 24.40 -11.89 -0.86
N ALA A 13 25.61 -11.31 -0.93
CA ALA A 13 25.80 -9.86 -0.89
C ALA A 13 25.12 -9.15 -2.06
N LEU A 14 25.22 -9.69 -3.29
CA LEU A 14 24.55 -9.18 -4.48
C LEU A 14 23.03 -9.16 -4.29
N PHE A 15 22.44 -10.23 -3.78
CA PHE A 15 21.02 -10.25 -3.48
C PHE A 15 20.63 -9.31 -2.33
N GLY A 16 21.52 -9.12 -1.36
CA GLY A 16 21.34 -8.15 -0.27
C GLY A 16 21.28 -6.69 -0.75
N SER A 17 22.07 -6.34 -1.79
CA SER A 17 22.14 -4.97 -2.34
C SER A 17 20.92 -4.59 -3.20
N LEU A 18 20.17 -5.55 -3.73
CA LEU A 18 19.00 -5.30 -4.57
C LEU A 18 17.85 -4.66 -3.78
N LYS A 19 17.53 -3.41 -4.09
CA LYS A 19 16.45 -2.66 -3.43
C LYS A 19 15.10 -3.33 -3.64
N LYS A 20 14.34 -3.48 -2.54
CA LYS A 20 12.94 -3.93 -2.55
C LYS A 20 12.04 -2.86 -3.20
N GLY A 21 10.92 -3.27 -3.78
CA GLY A 21 9.90 -2.34 -4.29
C GLY A 21 10.02 -1.92 -5.75
N LYS A 22 10.96 -2.48 -6.52
CA LYS A 22 11.05 -2.24 -7.98
C LYS A 22 10.07 -3.11 -8.76
N SER A 23 9.61 -2.63 -9.92
CA SER A 23 8.90 -3.47 -10.90
C SER A 23 9.76 -4.67 -11.30
N GLN A 24 9.12 -5.77 -11.75
CA GLN A 24 9.83 -7.00 -12.15
C GLN A 24 10.94 -6.74 -13.18
N SER A 25 10.67 -5.93 -14.21
CA SER A 25 11.67 -5.56 -15.21
C SER A 25 12.86 -4.84 -14.59
N LYS A 26 12.61 -3.81 -13.78
CA LYS A 26 13.67 -3.05 -13.10
C LYS A 26 14.47 -3.91 -12.10
N LEU A 27 13.84 -4.90 -11.49
CA LEU A 27 14.53 -5.85 -10.61
C LEU A 27 15.53 -6.69 -11.42
N ILE A 28 15.10 -7.26 -12.54
CA ILE A 28 15.95 -8.06 -13.43
C ILE A 28 17.10 -7.24 -14.02
N GLU A 29 16.81 -6.04 -14.53
CA GLU A 29 17.83 -5.14 -15.08
C GLU A 29 18.89 -4.76 -14.05
N SER A 30 18.45 -4.37 -12.84
CA SER A 30 19.36 -4.04 -11.73
C SER A 30 20.18 -5.25 -11.29
N PHE A 31 19.59 -6.45 -11.29
CA PHE A 31 20.30 -7.68 -10.98
C PHE A 31 21.43 -7.92 -12.00
N VAL A 32 21.16 -7.83 -13.30
CA VAL A 32 22.16 -8.07 -14.36
C VAL A 32 23.28 -7.04 -14.30
N GLU A 33 22.96 -5.79 -14.03
CA GLU A 33 23.94 -4.71 -13.83
C GLU A 33 24.86 -4.99 -12.65
N GLU A 34 24.32 -5.36 -11.52
CA GLU A 34 25.07 -5.69 -10.31
C GLU A 34 25.88 -6.99 -10.46
N ALA A 35 25.32 -7.99 -11.16
CA ALA A 35 26.02 -9.25 -11.44
C ALA A 35 27.25 -9.01 -12.33
N LEU A 36 27.14 -8.16 -13.37
CA LEU A 36 28.29 -7.77 -14.17
C LEU A 36 29.31 -6.97 -13.38
N ALA A 37 28.89 -6.13 -12.43
CA ALA A 37 29.81 -5.37 -11.59
C ALA A 37 30.57 -6.26 -10.58
N SER A 38 29.89 -7.20 -9.92
CA SER A 38 30.41 -7.95 -8.79
C SER A 38 30.92 -9.36 -9.09
N LEU A 39 30.40 -10.02 -10.15
CA LEU A 39 30.72 -11.41 -10.50
C LEU A 39 31.47 -11.54 -11.84
N LYS A 40 31.82 -10.42 -12.49
CA LYS A 40 32.48 -10.39 -13.80
C LYS A 40 33.72 -11.28 -13.86
N ASP A 41 34.60 -11.14 -12.90
CA ASP A 41 35.87 -11.86 -12.87
C ASP A 41 35.72 -13.31 -12.40
N ASP A 42 34.82 -13.57 -11.45
CA ASP A 42 34.59 -14.92 -10.91
C ASP A 42 33.92 -15.85 -11.93
N LEU A 43 32.91 -15.35 -12.65
CA LEU A 43 32.14 -16.13 -13.63
C LEU A 43 32.54 -15.83 -15.09
N ARG A 44 33.56 -15.01 -15.29
CA ARG A 44 34.02 -14.59 -16.62
C ARG A 44 32.93 -13.96 -17.48
N LEU A 45 32.07 -13.12 -16.85
CA LEU A 45 30.99 -12.44 -17.53
C LEU A 45 31.52 -11.28 -18.37
N ARG A 46 31.09 -11.18 -19.63
CA ARG A 46 31.48 -10.12 -20.56
C ARG A 46 30.34 -9.13 -20.81
N ALA A 47 29.16 -9.66 -21.00
CA ALA A 47 27.94 -8.89 -21.20
C ALA A 47 26.71 -9.64 -20.65
N GLY A 48 25.65 -8.91 -20.37
CA GLY A 48 24.37 -9.44 -19.96
C GLY A 48 23.22 -8.91 -20.82
N LEU A 49 22.34 -9.80 -21.24
CA LEU A 49 21.21 -9.54 -22.11
C LEU A 49 19.94 -9.92 -21.40
N VAL A 50 18.97 -9.04 -21.36
CA VAL A 50 17.66 -9.29 -20.75
C VAL A 50 16.59 -9.32 -21.83
N TYR A 51 15.89 -10.44 -21.91
CA TYR A 51 14.74 -10.62 -22.77
C TYR A 51 13.48 -10.81 -21.92
N ALA A 52 12.40 -10.14 -22.29
CA ALA A 52 11.09 -10.33 -21.68
C ALA A 52 10.18 -11.16 -22.57
N GLU A 53 9.44 -12.10 -21.99
CA GLU A 53 8.43 -12.87 -22.71
C GLU A 53 7.27 -11.96 -23.14
N ARG A 54 6.98 -11.96 -24.44
CA ARG A 54 5.83 -11.27 -25.01
C ARG A 54 5.11 -12.21 -25.97
N ARG A 55 3.87 -12.56 -25.63
CA ARG A 55 3.11 -13.63 -26.27
C ARG A 55 3.89 -14.94 -26.18
N ASP A 56 4.39 -15.49 -27.27
CA ASP A 56 5.14 -16.75 -27.26
C ASP A 56 6.64 -16.58 -27.53
N ASN A 57 7.12 -15.34 -27.72
CA ASN A 57 8.52 -15.01 -28.02
C ASN A 57 9.16 -14.23 -26.87
N PHE A 58 10.49 -14.26 -26.82
CA PHE A 58 11.30 -13.42 -25.96
C PHE A 58 11.85 -12.23 -26.74
N VAL A 59 11.61 -11.01 -26.25
CA VAL A 59 12.01 -9.75 -26.88
C VAL A 59 13.12 -9.11 -26.05
N LEU A 60 14.21 -8.68 -26.69
CA LEU A 60 15.32 -7.99 -26.05
C LEU A 60 14.84 -6.66 -25.45
N THR A 61 15.05 -6.48 -24.16
CA THR A 61 14.66 -5.25 -23.44
C THR A 61 15.88 -4.46 -22.96
N ARG A 62 16.99 -5.13 -22.68
CA ARG A 62 18.19 -4.47 -22.17
C ARG A 62 19.46 -5.22 -22.58
N THR A 63 20.50 -4.46 -22.92
CA THR A 63 21.87 -4.94 -23.15
C THR A 63 22.81 -4.19 -22.20
N LEU A 64 23.66 -4.92 -21.50
CA LEU A 64 24.65 -4.41 -20.55
C LEU A 64 26.01 -5.00 -20.89
N GLY A 65 27.06 -4.18 -20.96
CA GLY A 65 28.40 -4.57 -21.42
C GLY A 65 28.50 -4.67 -22.92
N GLU A 66 29.60 -5.27 -23.42
CA GLU A 66 29.87 -5.39 -24.87
C GLU A 66 29.67 -6.84 -25.32
N PRO A 67 28.59 -7.17 -25.99
CA PRO A 67 28.31 -8.54 -26.43
C PRO A 67 29.23 -9.03 -27.56
N GLY A 68 29.91 -8.14 -28.30
CA GLY A 68 30.90 -8.45 -29.33
C GLY A 68 30.34 -8.92 -30.68
N THR A 69 29.04 -9.10 -30.79
CA THR A 69 28.35 -9.54 -32.02
C THR A 69 26.95 -8.97 -32.08
N PRO A 70 26.35 -8.82 -33.29
CA PRO A 70 24.94 -8.45 -33.40
C PRO A 70 24.04 -9.45 -32.71
N LEU A 71 23.04 -8.94 -31.99
CA LEU A 71 22.09 -9.72 -31.17
C LEU A 71 20.75 -9.78 -31.88
N ALA A 72 20.04 -10.91 -31.73
CA ALA A 72 18.66 -10.99 -32.17
C ALA A 72 17.77 -10.13 -31.24
N GLU A 73 16.95 -9.27 -31.82
CA GLU A 73 15.96 -8.48 -31.08
C GLU A 73 14.86 -9.35 -30.50
N THR A 74 14.57 -10.48 -31.11
CA THR A 74 13.57 -11.45 -30.66
C THR A 74 14.06 -12.88 -30.89
N PHE A 75 13.63 -13.79 -30.02
CA PHE A 75 13.83 -15.21 -30.24
C PHE A 75 12.60 -16.06 -29.88
N ASP A 76 12.44 -17.15 -30.64
CA ASP A 76 11.43 -18.18 -30.40
C ASP A 76 12.02 -19.25 -29.47
N PRO A 77 11.41 -19.46 -28.26
CA PRO A 77 11.89 -20.45 -27.30
C PRO A 77 11.70 -21.92 -27.77
N THR A 78 11.04 -22.17 -28.90
CA THR A 78 10.87 -23.51 -29.44
C THR A 78 12.02 -23.93 -30.37
N LEU A 79 12.85 -22.97 -30.78
CA LEU A 79 14.00 -23.22 -31.67
C LEU A 79 15.26 -23.60 -30.88
N THR A 80 15.94 -24.66 -31.32
CA THR A 80 17.23 -25.07 -30.75
C THR A 80 18.31 -24.02 -31.05
N PRO A 81 19.23 -23.64 -30.14
CA PRO A 81 19.44 -24.23 -28.82
C PRO A 81 18.62 -23.60 -27.69
N LEU A 82 17.80 -22.60 -27.98
CA LEU A 82 17.01 -21.89 -26.96
C LEU A 82 15.87 -22.75 -26.40
N ALA A 83 15.43 -23.76 -27.15
CA ALA A 83 14.49 -24.76 -26.64
C ALA A 83 15.05 -25.51 -25.43
N GLU A 84 16.35 -25.78 -25.39
CA GLU A 84 17.00 -26.42 -24.21
C GLU A 84 17.00 -25.45 -23.02
N LEU A 85 17.28 -24.17 -23.23
CA LEU A 85 17.16 -23.15 -22.20
C LEU A 85 15.71 -23.06 -21.69
N ALA A 86 14.73 -23.07 -22.57
CA ALA A 86 13.31 -23.02 -22.21
C ALA A 86 12.87 -24.26 -21.40
N ARG A 87 13.42 -25.42 -21.71
CA ARG A 87 13.12 -26.71 -21.06
C ARG A 87 13.77 -26.82 -19.69
N HIS A 88 15.07 -26.52 -19.61
CA HIS A 88 15.88 -26.73 -18.40
C HIS A 88 15.92 -25.50 -17.49
N ARG A 89 15.54 -24.33 -18.01
CA ARG A 89 15.56 -23.03 -17.33
C ARG A 89 16.96 -22.51 -16.99
N VAL A 90 17.98 -23.31 -17.09
CA VAL A 90 19.40 -22.96 -17.06
C VAL A 90 20.09 -23.76 -18.15
N TYR A 91 20.89 -23.10 -18.97
CA TYR A 91 21.64 -23.76 -20.03
C TYR A 91 22.93 -23.01 -20.36
N ILE A 92 24.01 -23.79 -20.56
CA ILE A 92 25.34 -23.25 -20.90
C ILE A 92 25.65 -23.65 -22.35
N PHE A 93 25.77 -22.66 -23.21
CA PHE A 93 26.04 -22.81 -24.62
C PHE A 93 27.54 -22.86 -24.85
N SER A 94 28.09 -24.02 -25.18
CA SER A 94 29.52 -24.16 -25.54
C SER A 94 29.81 -23.68 -26.95
N ALA A 95 31.03 -23.22 -27.19
CA ALA A 95 31.45 -22.76 -28.54
C ALA A 95 31.36 -23.87 -29.62
N VAL A 96 31.53 -25.13 -29.22
CA VAL A 96 31.45 -26.29 -30.14
C VAL A 96 30.03 -26.54 -30.66
N GLU A 97 29.01 -26.26 -29.84
CA GLU A 97 27.61 -26.35 -30.29
C GLU A 97 27.22 -25.23 -31.26
N ALA A 98 28.06 -24.18 -31.36
CA ALA A 98 27.82 -23.05 -32.27
C ALA A 98 28.16 -23.36 -33.76
N GLU A 99 28.95 -24.38 -34.06
CA GLU A 99 29.45 -24.63 -35.42
C GLU A 99 28.55 -25.51 -36.28
N GLY A 100 27.53 -26.19 -35.74
CA GLY A 100 26.86 -27.29 -36.46
C GLY A 100 25.42 -27.07 -36.94
N SER A 101 24.76 -25.94 -36.79
CA SER A 101 23.33 -25.76 -37.12
C SER A 101 23.04 -24.52 -37.99
N PRO A 102 22.48 -24.68 -39.20
CA PRO A 102 22.11 -23.57 -40.08
C PRO A 102 21.06 -22.63 -39.51
N GLN A 103 20.28 -23.08 -38.51
CA GLN A 103 19.22 -22.32 -37.84
C GLN A 103 19.75 -21.37 -36.75
N ARG A 104 21.06 -21.35 -36.48
CA ARG A 104 21.72 -20.54 -35.43
C ARG A 104 22.19 -19.17 -35.91
N LEU A 105 22.05 -18.87 -37.17
CA LEU A 105 22.48 -17.60 -37.76
C LEU A 105 21.69 -16.43 -37.15
N GLY A 106 22.30 -15.74 -36.19
CA GLY A 106 21.82 -14.48 -35.59
C GLY A 106 21.28 -14.54 -34.16
N LEU A 107 21.10 -15.72 -33.55
CA LEU A 107 20.49 -15.83 -32.22
C LEU A 107 21.50 -15.86 -31.04
N LEU A 108 22.65 -16.49 -31.27
CA LEU A 108 23.73 -16.53 -30.30
C LEU A 108 25.05 -16.16 -30.98
N PRO A 109 25.89 -15.36 -30.30
CA PRO A 109 27.22 -15.08 -30.83
C PRO A 109 28.07 -16.38 -30.90
N ARG A 110 29.11 -16.36 -31.75
CA ARG A 110 30.12 -17.44 -31.81
C ARG A 110 30.91 -17.66 -30.53
N ALA A 111 30.65 -16.86 -29.48
CA ALA A 111 31.25 -16.93 -28.16
C ALA A 111 30.43 -17.80 -27.20
N PRO A 112 31.06 -18.45 -26.23
CA PRO A 112 30.32 -19.20 -25.20
C PRO A 112 29.37 -18.25 -24.43
N ALA A 113 28.19 -18.76 -24.11
CA ALA A 113 27.16 -18.02 -23.40
C ALA A 113 26.49 -18.93 -22.35
N ALA A 114 25.89 -18.32 -21.35
CA ALA A 114 25.11 -19.00 -20.35
C ALA A 114 23.76 -18.30 -20.19
N GLY A 115 22.69 -19.07 -20.12
CA GLY A 115 21.34 -18.54 -20.01
C GLY A 115 20.57 -19.06 -18.82
N LEU A 116 19.68 -18.24 -18.31
CA LEU A 116 18.68 -18.68 -17.34
C LEU A 116 17.32 -18.05 -17.65
N ILE A 117 16.25 -18.78 -17.38
CA ILE A 117 14.88 -18.28 -17.46
C ILE A 117 14.29 -18.21 -16.06
N VAL A 118 13.81 -17.02 -15.71
CA VAL A 118 13.17 -16.73 -14.41
C VAL A 118 11.73 -16.24 -14.60
N GLY A 119 10.93 -16.35 -13.53
CA GLY A 119 9.52 -16.00 -13.54
C GLY A 119 8.61 -17.13 -14.04
N GLN A 120 7.31 -16.84 -14.12
CA GLN A 120 6.26 -17.75 -14.57
C GLN A 120 5.48 -17.13 -15.73
N ARG A 121 4.94 -17.98 -16.61
CA ARG A 121 4.07 -17.49 -17.70
C ARG A 121 2.90 -16.66 -17.15
N PRO A 122 2.51 -15.59 -17.82
CA PRO A 122 3.04 -15.04 -19.08
C PRO A 122 4.18 -14.01 -18.89
N HIS A 123 4.82 -13.94 -17.72
CA HIS A 123 5.82 -12.92 -17.34
C HIS A 123 7.19 -13.55 -17.02
N ARG A 124 7.74 -14.29 -17.99
CA ARG A 124 9.09 -14.85 -17.88
C ARG A 124 10.12 -13.87 -18.45
N TYR A 125 11.33 -13.97 -17.91
CA TYR A 125 12.51 -13.27 -18.43
C TYR A 125 13.59 -14.29 -18.74
N ALA A 126 14.24 -14.15 -19.89
CA ALA A 126 15.46 -14.88 -20.20
C ALA A 126 16.65 -13.92 -20.03
N ILE A 127 17.63 -14.34 -19.25
CA ILE A 127 18.88 -13.62 -19.04
C ILE A 127 19.97 -14.43 -19.71
N LEU A 128 20.71 -13.83 -20.65
CA LEU A 128 21.85 -14.44 -21.31
C LEU A 128 23.12 -13.69 -20.92
N PHE A 129 24.09 -14.40 -20.39
CA PHE A 129 25.43 -13.88 -20.12
C PHE A 129 26.40 -14.35 -21.19
N MET A 130 27.08 -13.41 -21.79
CA MET A 130 28.22 -13.67 -22.68
C MET A 130 29.44 -13.94 -21.85
N LEU A 131 30.21 -14.99 -22.16
CA LEU A 131 31.33 -15.44 -21.37
C LEU A 131 32.67 -15.10 -22.08
N ALA A 132 33.66 -14.72 -21.26
CA ALA A 132 35.05 -14.66 -21.67
C ALA A 132 35.71 -16.05 -21.50
N GLU A 133 36.90 -16.23 -22.05
CA GLU A 133 37.66 -17.46 -21.87
C GLU A 133 38.01 -17.75 -20.41
N GLY A 134 38.12 -19.04 -20.05
CA GLY A 134 38.57 -19.50 -18.71
C GLY A 134 37.40 -19.68 -17.71
N TRP A 135 36.15 -19.70 -18.13
CA TRP A 135 35.03 -20.08 -17.28
C TRP A 135 35.08 -21.58 -16.90
N GLN A 136 34.49 -21.93 -15.76
CA GLN A 136 34.43 -23.31 -15.27
C GLN A 136 32.98 -23.77 -15.16
N LEU A 137 32.69 -24.98 -15.70
CA LEU A 137 31.33 -25.49 -15.81
C LEU A 137 30.62 -25.61 -14.45
N GLU A 138 31.30 -26.21 -13.47
CA GLU A 138 30.72 -26.46 -12.15
C GLU A 138 30.40 -25.18 -11.40
N GLU A 139 31.30 -24.18 -11.45
CA GLU A 139 31.11 -22.88 -10.80
C GLU A 139 29.98 -22.09 -11.46
N LEU A 140 29.93 -22.09 -12.78
CA LEU A 140 28.93 -21.37 -13.55
C LEU A 140 27.54 -22.01 -13.38
N ASP A 141 27.42 -23.35 -13.45
CA ASP A 141 26.16 -24.06 -13.26
C ASP A 141 25.61 -23.82 -11.84
N PHE A 142 26.47 -23.94 -10.83
CA PHE A 142 26.08 -23.63 -9.44
C PHE A 142 25.58 -22.19 -9.29
N ALA A 143 26.31 -21.22 -9.85
CA ALA A 143 25.95 -19.81 -9.77
C ALA A 143 24.61 -19.53 -10.45
N LEU A 144 24.44 -20.01 -11.68
CA LEU A 144 23.20 -19.78 -12.47
C LEU A 144 21.97 -20.41 -11.80
N ASN A 145 22.10 -21.61 -11.25
CA ASN A 145 20.99 -22.26 -10.53
C ASN A 145 20.66 -21.52 -9.22
N THR A 146 21.66 -21.03 -8.48
CA THR A 146 21.45 -20.20 -7.29
C THR A 146 20.79 -18.86 -7.64
N ILE A 147 21.28 -18.19 -8.68
CA ILE A 147 20.72 -16.95 -9.21
C ILE A 147 19.26 -17.15 -9.63
N ARG A 148 18.96 -18.20 -10.40
CA ARG A 148 17.62 -18.50 -10.85
C ARG A 148 16.66 -18.69 -9.67
N ALA A 149 17.03 -19.52 -8.67
CA ALA A 149 16.18 -19.78 -7.51
C ALA A 149 15.90 -18.50 -6.71
N SER A 150 16.93 -17.68 -6.48
CA SER A 150 16.80 -16.42 -5.74
C SER A 150 15.98 -15.37 -6.50
N LEU A 151 16.16 -15.26 -7.83
CA LEU A 151 15.36 -14.34 -8.65
C LEU A 151 13.91 -14.80 -8.75
N ASP A 152 13.64 -16.11 -8.93
CA ASP A 152 12.30 -16.65 -8.97
C ASP A 152 11.53 -16.30 -7.68
N ALA A 153 12.15 -16.49 -6.51
CA ALA A 153 11.53 -16.12 -5.22
C ALA A 153 11.21 -14.63 -5.13
N ARG A 154 12.14 -13.77 -5.55
CA ARG A 154 11.95 -12.30 -5.55
C ARG A 154 10.91 -11.82 -6.55
N LEU A 155 10.83 -12.46 -7.72
CA LEU A 155 9.80 -12.11 -8.71
C LEU A 155 8.40 -12.49 -8.24
N VAL A 156 8.25 -13.60 -7.52
CA VAL A 156 6.98 -13.97 -6.88
C VAL A 156 6.60 -12.91 -5.82
N ASP A 157 7.53 -12.54 -4.94
CA ASP A 157 7.31 -11.50 -3.92
C ASP A 157 6.94 -10.15 -4.57
N ALA A 158 7.68 -9.71 -5.58
CA ALA A 158 7.40 -8.47 -6.30
C ALA A 158 6.03 -8.49 -7.01
N ARG A 159 5.60 -9.64 -7.55
CA ARG A 159 4.30 -9.80 -8.18
C ARG A 159 3.17 -9.71 -7.17
N VAL A 160 3.29 -10.44 -6.06
CA VAL A 160 2.30 -10.41 -4.97
C VAL A 160 2.14 -8.98 -4.47
N ARG A 161 3.23 -8.29 -4.15
CA ARG A 161 3.19 -6.88 -3.72
C ARG A 161 2.59 -5.95 -4.78
N GLY A 162 2.91 -6.16 -6.06
CA GLY A 162 2.32 -5.38 -7.15
C GLY A 162 0.81 -5.52 -7.23
N SER A 163 0.29 -6.75 -7.11
CA SER A 163 -1.16 -7.01 -7.09
C SER A 163 -1.84 -6.43 -5.84
N PHE A 164 -1.16 -6.46 -4.70
CA PHE A 164 -1.65 -5.81 -3.48
C PHE A 164 -1.73 -4.29 -3.64
N ARG A 165 -0.69 -3.68 -4.23
CA ARG A 165 -0.67 -2.23 -4.47
C ARG A 165 -1.77 -1.79 -5.43
N GLU A 166 -1.97 -2.51 -6.54
CA GLU A 166 -3.05 -2.23 -7.48
C GLU A 166 -4.43 -2.33 -6.82
N ALA A 167 -4.66 -3.35 -6.00
CA ALA A 167 -5.91 -3.48 -5.23
C ALA A 167 -6.08 -2.33 -4.22
N ALA A 168 -4.99 -1.87 -3.63
CA ALA A 168 -4.94 -0.74 -2.73
C ALA A 168 -5.29 0.58 -3.43
N GLU A 169 -4.70 0.84 -4.59
CA GLU A 169 -4.98 2.03 -5.41
C GLU A 169 -6.47 2.07 -5.84
N ILE A 170 -7.02 0.92 -6.24
CA ILE A 170 -8.46 0.83 -6.59
C ILE A 170 -9.33 1.14 -5.36
N GLN A 171 -8.96 0.66 -4.18
CA GLN A 171 -9.72 0.92 -2.96
C GLN A 171 -9.62 2.40 -2.55
N GLN A 172 -8.42 2.98 -2.55
CA GLN A 172 -8.20 4.39 -2.20
C GLN A 172 -8.94 5.35 -3.14
N SER A 173 -9.09 5.01 -4.42
CA SER A 173 -9.82 5.83 -5.38
C SER A 173 -11.32 6.01 -5.05
N LEU A 174 -11.86 5.23 -4.12
CA LEU A 174 -13.24 5.36 -3.63
C LEU A 174 -13.36 6.30 -2.42
N LEU A 175 -12.25 6.62 -1.77
CA LEU A 175 -12.21 7.53 -0.63
C LEU A 175 -12.07 8.98 -1.10
N VAL A 176 -12.56 9.88 -0.28
CA VAL A 176 -12.45 11.33 -0.54
C VAL A 176 -11.02 11.77 -0.23
N GLU A 177 -10.36 12.43 -1.18
CA GLU A 177 -9.00 12.96 -0.98
C GLU A 177 -9.02 14.31 -0.27
N GLU A 178 -9.96 15.18 -0.64
CA GLU A 178 -10.09 16.53 -0.08
C GLU A 178 -11.53 16.80 0.39
N PRO A 179 -11.71 17.44 1.57
CA PRO A 179 -13.03 17.84 2.04
C PRO A 179 -13.71 18.80 1.04
N PRO A 180 -15.03 18.68 0.84
CA PRO A 180 -15.77 19.61 0.00
C PRO A 180 -15.87 21.00 0.63
N GLN A 181 -16.25 21.99 -0.15
CA GLN A 181 -16.59 23.31 0.40
C GLN A 181 -18.04 23.26 0.91
N PHE A 182 -18.24 23.62 2.17
CA PHE A 182 -19.56 23.71 2.79
C PHE A 182 -19.74 25.09 3.42
N ALA A 183 -20.70 25.86 2.89
CA ALA A 183 -20.86 27.27 3.25
C ALA A 183 -21.08 27.46 4.77
N GLY A 184 -20.33 28.39 5.37
CA GLY A 184 -20.39 28.65 6.82
C GLY A 184 -19.48 27.72 7.65
N PHE A 185 -18.72 26.81 7.02
CA PHE A 185 -17.83 25.90 7.72
C PHE A 185 -16.45 25.81 7.06
N GLU A 186 -15.45 25.62 7.88
CA GLU A 186 -14.12 25.17 7.46
C GLU A 186 -13.99 23.67 7.75
N LEU A 187 -13.60 22.91 6.75
CA LEU A 187 -13.38 21.47 6.83
C LEU A 187 -11.91 21.17 6.58
N ALA A 188 -11.30 20.34 7.40
CA ALA A 188 -9.96 19.83 7.17
C ALA A 188 -9.92 18.36 7.55
N ALA A 189 -9.30 17.53 6.71
CA ALA A 189 -9.17 16.12 6.97
C ALA A 189 -7.85 15.59 6.42
N ARG A 190 -7.28 14.61 7.11
CA ARG A 190 -6.12 13.86 6.63
C ARG A 190 -6.07 12.49 7.28
N SER A 191 -5.73 11.49 6.49
CA SER A 191 -5.41 10.14 6.93
C SER A 191 -4.00 9.79 6.51
N VAL A 192 -3.24 9.19 7.40
CA VAL A 192 -1.87 8.70 7.17
C VAL A 192 -1.86 7.21 7.53
N PRO A 193 -1.84 6.32 6.54
CA PRO A 193 -1.81 4.89 6.81
C PRO A 193 -0.45 4.45 7.38
N ALA A 194 -0.47 3.50 8.30
CA ALA A 194 0.74 2.88 8.87
C ALA A 194 1.44 1.94 7.88
N GLU A 195 0.68 1.29 6.99
CA GLU A 195 1.15 0.41 5.92
C GLU A 195 0.82 0.97 4.53
N GLU A 196 0.95 0.15 3.48
CA GLU A 196 0.60 0.54 2.10
C GLU A 196 -0.91 0.84 1.94
N VAL A 197 -1.76 0.26 2.80
CA VAL A 197 -3.23 0.46 2.83
C VAL A 197 -3.71 0.42 4.27
N GLY A 198 -4.54 1.40 4.64
CA GLY A 198 -5.12 1.52 5.98
C GLY A 198 -6.51 0.92 6.14
N GLY A 199 -6.86 0.63 7.39
CA GLY A 199 -8.22 0.34 7.86
C GLY A 199 -9.02 1.59 8.20
N ASP A 200 -8.34 2.72 8.35
CA ASP A 200 -8.96 4.02 8.59
C ASP A 200 -9.59 4.60 7.32
N PHE A 201 -10.68 5.34 7.53
CA PHE A 201 -11.28 6.14 6.46
C PHE A 201 -12.00 7.36 7.03
N TYR A 202 -12.15 8.37 6.20
CA TYR A 202 -13.15 9.44 6.35
C TYR A 202 -13.89 9.61 5.02
N ASP A 203 -15.11 10.13 5.11
CA ASP A 203 -15.95 10.38 3.94
C ASP A 203 -16.79 11.63 4.14
N PHE A 204 -17.03 12.34 3.04
CA PHE A 204 -17.97 13.46 2.98
C PHE A 204 -18.96 13.23 1.88
N HIS A 205 -20.22 13.50 2.15
CA HIS A 205 -21.32 13.28 1.24
C HIS A 205 -22.30 14.45 1.26
N GLU A 206 -22.46 15.11 0.12
CA GLU A 206 -23.42 16.21 0.00
C GLU A 206 -24.85 15.65 -0.05
N LEU A 207 -25.68 16.03 0.92
CA LEU A 207 -27.09 15.62 1.05
C LEU A 207 -27.99 16.78 0.66
N GLY A 208 -28.00 17.11 -0.63
CA GLY A 208 -28.68 18.32 -1.13
C GLY A 208 -27.86 19.60 -0.86
N GLU A 209 -28.54 20.76 -0.87
CA GLU A 209 -27.88 22.07 -0.82
C GLU A 209 -27.52 22.52 0.61
N THR A 210 -28.15 21.96 1.63
CA THR A 210 -28.10 22.48 3.02
C THR A 210 -27.54 21.52 4.05
N THR A 211 -27.21 20.30 3.66
CA THR A 211 -26.78 19.25 4.60
C THR A 211 -25.55 18.53 4.07
N LEU A 212 -24.55 18.37 4.92
CA LEU A 212 -23.35 17.60 4.67
C LEU A 212 -23.33 16.35 5.55
N GLY A 213 -23.27 15.18 4.93
CA GLY A 213 -22.92 13.93 5.60
C GLY A 213 -21.43 13.83 5.78
N LEU A 214 -20.99 13.45 6.97
CA LEU A 214 -19.56 13.17 7.24
C LEU A 214 -19.43 11.85 8.01
N ALA A 215 -18.39 11.08 7.69
CA ALA A 215 -18.08 9.83 8.36
C ALA A 215 -16.60 9.76 8.70
N ILE A 216 -16.27 9.08 9.78
CA ILE A 216 -14.94 8.58 10.11
C ILE A 216 -15.09 7.18 10.69
N GLY A 217 -14.15 6.31 10.41
CA GLY A 217 -14.17 4.95 10.95
C GLY A 217 -12.85 4.25 10.81
N ASP A 218 -12.75 3.15 11.53
CA ASP A 218 -11.61 2.25 11.54
C ASP A 218 -12.08 0.79 11.46
N ALA A 219 -11.46 0.02 10.57
CA ALA A 219 -11.72 -1.40 10.37
C ALA A 219 -10.68 -2.25 11.10
N SER A 220 -11.13 -3.13 11.99
CA SER A 220 -10.27 -3.99 12.79
C SER A 220 -9.23 -4.76 11.95
N GLY A 221 -7.96 -4.63 12.36
CA GLY A 221 -6.79 -5.19 11.69
C GLY A 221 -6.22 -4.25 10.64
N HIS A 222 -5.25 -4.70 9.86
CA HIS A 222 -4.48 -3.86 8.93
C HIS A 222 -4.42 -4.47 7.53
N GLY A 223 -3.98 -3.67 6.58
CA GLY A 223 -3.74 -4.08 5.20
C GLY A 223 -5.02 -4.33 4.38
N LEU A 224 -4.88 -5.07 3.28
CA LEU A 224 -5.94 -5.24 2.28
C LEU A 224 -7.28 -5.77 2.82
N PRO A 225 -7.34 -6.72 3.77
CA PRO A 225 -8.63 -7.16 4.30
C PRO A 225 -9.40 -6.06 5.06
N ALA A 226 -8.71 -5.19 5.81
CA ALA A 226 -9.32 -4.04 6.47
C ALA A 226 -9.82 -3.02 5.42
N ALA A 227 -9.00 -2.71 4.44
CA ALA A 227 -9.34 -1.80 3.35
C ALA A 227 -10.56 -2.27 2.51
N LEU A 228 -10.71 -3.56 2.26
CA LEU A 228 -11.90 -4.11 1.60
C LEU A 228 -13.15 -3.95 2.46
N LEU A 229 -13.03 -4.11 3.77
CA LEU A 229 -14.14 -3.90 4.69
C LEU A 229 -14.56 -2.43 4.75
N VAL A 230 -13.59 -1.50 4.76
CA VAL A 230 -13.82 -0.05 4.62
C VAL A 230 -14.63 0.26 3.35
N ARG A 231 -14.22 -0.30 2.20
CA ARG A 231 -14.95 -0.11 0.95
C ARG A 231 -16.41 -0.55 1.06
N ASP A 232 -16.67 -1.69 1.66
CA ASP A 232 -18.04 -2.23 1.81
C ASP A 232 -18.88 -1.33 2.73
N VAL A 233 -18.25 -0.79 3.79
CA VAL A 233 -18.90 0.16 4.73
C VAL A 233 -19.21 1.49 4.04
N VAL A 234 -18.24 2.13 3.40
CA VAL A 234 -18.43 3.41 2.70
C VAL A 234 -19.49 3.29 1.61
N THR A 235 -19.42 2.23 0.79
CA THR A 235 -20.42 1.98 -0.25
C THR A 235 -21.82 1.76 0.36
N GLY A 236 -21.91 0.98 1.42
CA GLY A 236 -23.18 0.71 2.12
C GLY A 236 -23.79 1.95 2.77
N LEU A 237 -22.96 2.82 3.35
CA LEU A 237 -23.38 4.12 3.90
C LEU A 237 -23.92 5.03 2.79
N ARG A 238 -23.16 5.28 1.73
CA ARG A 238 -23.57 6.14 0.60
C ARG A 238 -24.90 5.67 0.00
N MET A 239 -25.02 4.37 -0.31
CA MET A 239 -26.26 3.79 -0.86
C MET A 239 -27.46 3.85 0.11
N GLY A 240 -27.20 3.73 1.41
CA GLY A 240 -28.24 3.77 2.43
C GLY A 240 -28.81 5.18 2.65
N ILE A 241 -27.91 6.16 2.65
CA ILE A 241 -28.22 7.57 2.93
C ILE A 241 -29.01 8.18 1.77
N GLU A 242 -28.64 7.93 0.51
CA GLU A 242 -29.36 8.42 -0.68
C GLU A 242 -30.84 8.03 -0.73
N LYS A 243 -31.27 7.02 0.02
CA LYS A 243 -32.66 6.53 0.03
C LYS A 243 -33.52 7.14 1.14
N GLU A 244 -33.11 8.26 1.72
CA GLU A 244 -33.84 8.95 2.82
C GLU A 244 -34.15 8.03 4.02
N LEU A 245 -33.36 6.99 4.22
CA LEU A 245 -33.49 6.10 5.37
C LEU A 245 -32.98 6.81 6.62
N LYS A 246 -33.68 6.64 7.74
CA LYS A 246 -33.16 7.10 9.03
C LYS A 246 -31.77 6.48 9.28
N VAL A 247 -30.77 7.29 9.57
CA VAL A 247 -29.36 6.87 9.75
C VAL A 247 -29.22 5.61 10.60
N ALA A 248 -29.92 5.50 11.74
CA ALA A 248 -29.90 4.30 12.58
C ALA A 248 -30.31 3.02 11.82
N HIS A 249 -31.25 3.12 10.89
CA HIS A 249 -31.69 2.00 10.06
C HIS A 249 -30.63 1.60 9.01
N VAL A 250 -29.90 2.59 8.48
CA VAL A 250 -28.75 2.33 7.58
C VAL A 250 -27.71 1.52 8.31
N PHE A 251 -27.35 1.91 9.54
CA PHE A 251 -26.38 1.19 10.36
C PHE A 251 -26.86 -0.23 10.72
N GLU A 252 -28.14 -0.43 11.10
CA GLU A 252 -28.68 -1.76 11.35
C GLU A 252 -28.63 -2.66 10.10
N LYS A 253 -28.88 -2.08 8.92
CA LYS A 253 -28.83 -2.79 7.65
C LYS A 253 -27.40 -3.15 7.26
N LEU A 254 -26.49 -2.19 7.39
CA LEU A 254 -25.06 -2.37 7.14
C LEU A 254 -24.49 -3.44 8.06
N ASN A 255 -24.79 -3.37 9.36
CA ASN A 255 -24.37 -4.39 10.33
C ASN A 255 -24.78 -5.80 9.91
N ARG A 256 -26.04 -5.99 9.45
CA ARG A 256 -26.49 -7.32 8.98
C ARG A 256 -25.75 -7.79 7.73
N VAL A 257 -25.37 -6.87 6.83
CA VAL A 257 -24.59 -7.21 5.62
C VAL A 257 -23.19 -7.65 6.00
N ILE A 258 -22.51 -6.84 6.84
CA ILE A 258 -21.14 -7.14 7.29
C ILE A 258 -21.10 -8.42 8.13
N HIS A 259 -22.05 -8.61 9.05
CA HIS A 259 -22.14 -9.82 9.87
C HIS A 259 -22.28 -11.10 9.04
N ARG A 260 -23.01 -11.05 7.91
CA ARG A 260 -23.21 -12.20 7.00
C ARG A 260 -22.02 -12.43 6.05
N SER A 261 -21.11 -11.50 5.94
CA SER A 261 -19.92 -11.66 5.11
C SER A 261 -18.97 -12.71 5.70
N ARG A 262 -18.08 -13.26 4.86
CA ARG A 262 -17.00 -14.17 5.35
C ARG A 262 -15.97 -13.46 6.24
N LEU A 263 -16.08 -12.14 6.38
CA LEU A 263 -15.26 -11.29 7.25
C LEU A 263 -15.90 -11.06 8.62
N SER A 264 -16.87 -11.90 9.03
CA SER A 264 -17.65 -11.76 10.27
C SER A 264 -16.83 -11.79 11.57
N SER A 265 -15.56 -12.24 11.52
CA SER A 265 -14.62 -12.11 12.64
C SER A 265 -14.01 -10.71 12.80
N ARG A 266 -14.23 -9.83 11.81
CA ARG A 266 -13.77 -8.45 11.81
C ARG A 266 -14.93 -7.52 12.11
N PHE A 267 -14.59 -6.33 12.60
CA PHE A 267 -15.56 -5.30 12.91
C PHE A 267 -15.07 -3.95 12.36
N VAL A 268 -16.00 -3.01 12.30
CA VAL A 268 -15.68 -1.62 11.95
C VAL A 268 -16.31 -0.72 12.99
N SER A 269 -15.52 0.17 13.54
CA SER A 269 -15.98 1.30 14.30
C SER A 269 -16.30 2.45 13.34
N VAL A 270 -17.47 3.09 13.48
CA VAL A 270 -17.86 4.18 12.56
C VAL A 270 -18.62 5.24 13.34
N PHE A 271 -18.21 6.49 13.16
CA PHE A 271 -19.03 7.65 13.47
C PHE A 271 -19.56 8.25 12.15
N TYR A 272 -20.84 8.59 12.13
CA TYR A 272 -21.47 9.29 11.03
C TYR A 272 -22.36 10.42 11.55
N ALA A 273 -22.31 11.56 10.86
CA ALA A 273 -23.15 12.71 11.20
C ALA A 273 -23.69 13.39 9.93
N GLU A 274 -24.88 13.96 10.07
CA GLU A 274 -25.51 14.89 9.13
C GLU A 274 -25.44 16.28 9.76
N LEU A 275 -24.68 17.18 9.14
CA LEU A 275 -24.47 18.56 9.54
C LEU A 275 -25.28 19.48 8.65
N GLU A 276 -26.19 20.25 9.24
CA GLU A 276 -26.99 21.25 8.55
C GLU A 276 -26.30 22.63 8.58
N HIS A 277 -26.63 23.51 7.61
CA HIS A 277 -26.09 24.87 7.54
C HIS A 277 -26.30 25.72 8.80
N ASP A 278 -27.38 25.48 9.54
CA ASP A 278 -27.65 26.17 10.81
C ASP A 278 -26.84 25.61 11.99
N GLY A 279 -26.02 24.59 11.74
CA GLY A 279 -25.14 23.94 12.69
C GLY A 279 -25.77 22.80 13.47
N ASN A 280 -27.00 22.40 13.19
CA ASN A 280 -27.58 21.20 13.77
C ASN A 280 -26.82 19.95 13.29
N ILE A 281 -26.63 18.99 14.19
CA ILE A 281 -25.94 17.74 13.95
C ILE A 281 -26.84 16.59 14.40
N VAL A 282 -27.17 15.69 13.49
CA VAL A 282 -27.77 14.38 13.80
C VAL A 282 -26.70 13.32 13.55
N TYR A 283 -26.41 12.49 14.54
CA TYR A 283 -25.31 11.53 14.42
C TYR A 283 -25.63 10.15 14.97
N VAL A 284 -24.80 9.18 14.60
CA VAL A 284 -24.73 7.83 15.17
C VAL A 284 -23.26 7.48 15.38
N ASN A 285 -22.91 7.09 16.59
CA ASN A 285 -21.61 6.53 16.91
C ASN A 285 -21.72 4.99 17.03
N ALA A 286 -21.17 4.26 16.11
CA ALA A 286 -21.12 2.79 16.13
C ALA A 286 -19.79 2.31 16.69
N GLY A 287 -19.55 2.55 17.98
CA GLY A 287 -18.37 2.08 18.72
C GLY A 287 -17.05 2.73 18.29
N HIS A 288 -17.10 3.86 17.62
CA HIS A 288 -15.91 4.63 17.27
C HIS A 288 -15.49 5.54 18.44
N GLN A 289 -14.23 5.99 18.44
CA GLN A 289 -13.78 7.03 19.39
C GLN A 289 -14.74 8.22 19.33
N PRO A 290 -15.33 8.64 20.44
CA PRO A 290 -16.31 9.71 20.44
C PRO A 290 -15.71 11.01 19.93
N PRO A 291 -16.25 11.63 18.85
CA PRO A 291 -15.83 12.96 18.46
C PRO A 291 -16.03 13.97 19.57
N ILE A 292 -15.15 14.95 19.64
CA ILE A 292 -15.13 15.97 20.68
C ILE A 292 -15.59 17.30 20.10
N LEU A 293 -16.68 17.83 20.64
CA LEU A 293 -17.17 19.16 20.34
C LEU A 293 -16.62 20.17 21.36
N PHE A 294 -15.77 21.06 20.91
CA PHE A 294 -15.15 22.15 21.71
C PHE A 294 -16.01 23.41 21.63
N PHE A 295 -16.47 23.88 22.79
CA PHE A 295 -17.22 25.12 22.88
C PHE A 295 -16.30 26.34 22.76
N ARG A 296 -16.82 27.42 22.18
CA ARG A 296 -16.06 28.67 22.00
C ARG A 296 -15.71 29.32 23.34
N GLU A 297 -16.67 29.36 24.28
CA GLU A 297 -16.53 30.04 25.56
C GLU A 297 -16.51 29.04 26.71
N GLU A 298 -15.56 29.19 27.60
CA GLU A 298 -15.56 28.50 28.89
C GLU A 298 -16.47 29.21 29.84
N LEU A 299 -17.62 28.63 30.15
CA LEU A 299 -18.53 29.17 31.13
C LEU A 299 -18.29 28.53 32.52
N PRO A 300 -18.18 29.31 33.61
CA PRO A 300 -17.95 28.77 34.94
C PRO A 300 -18.98 27.70 35.30
N GLY A 301 -18.49 26.50 35.66
CA GLY A 301 -19.33 25.39 36.06
C GLY A 301 -19.98 24.60 34.94
N LYS A 302 -19.68 24.93 33.68
CA LYS A 302 -20.08 24.11 32.51
C LYS A 302 -18.85 23.42 31.89
N PRO A 303 -19.05 22.23 31.30
CA PRO A 303 -17.96 21.61 30.55
C PRO A 303 -17.58 22.51 29.38
N SER A 304 -16.29 22.51 29.05
CA SER A 304 -15.75 23.27 27.96
C SER A 304 -15.76 22.51 26.64
N GLN A 305 -16.11 21.21 26.68
CA GLN A 305 -16.27 20.29 25.57
C GLN A 305 -17.26 19.18 25.91
N VAL A 306 -17.73 18.47 24.87
CA VAL A 306 -18.61 17.32 25.03
C VAL A 306 -18.24 16.25 24.01
N GLU A 307 -18.33 14.99 24.42
CA GLU A 307 -18.12 13.84 23.54
C GLU A 307 -19.44 13.39 22.92
N LEU A 308 -19.40 13.09 21.62
CA LEU A 308 -20.55 12.63 20.86
C LEU A 308 -20.60 11.08 20.84
N SER A 309 -21.04 10.48 21.94
CA SER A 309 -20.98 9.02 22.16
C SER A 309 -22.29 8.27 21.88
N ASN A 310 -23.41 8.97 21.61
CA ASN A 310 -24.68 8.30 21.37
C ASN A 310 -24.66 7.43 20.11
N GLY A 311 -25.11 6.18 20.22
CA GLY A 311 -25.11 5.27 19.08
C GLY A 311 -25.35 3.83 19.48
N GLY A 312 -24.35 3.00 19.27
CA GLY A 312 -24.40 1.55 19.52
C GLY A 312 -23.02 0.93 19.57
N THR A 313 -22.97 -0.38 19.43
CA THR A 313 -21.70 -1.14 19.34
C THR A 313 -21.09 -1.05 17.94
N VAL A 314 -19.85 -1.51 17.77
CA VAL A 314 -19.20 -1.65 16.46
C VAL A 314 -20.01 -2.49 15.49
N ILE A 315 -19.82 -2.25 14.18
CA ILE A 315 -20.51 -2.96 13.11
C ILE A 315 -19.83 -4.31 12.88
N GLY A 316 -20.63 -5.39 12.77
CA GLY A 316 -20.21 -6.72 12.35
C GLY A 316 -20.35 -7.85 13.37
N PRO A 317 -19.85 -7.75 14.63
CA PRO A 317 -19.82 -8.89 15.55
C PRO A 317 -21.20 -9.41 15.98
N LEU A 318 -22.16 -8.52 16.19
CA LEU A 318 -23.48 -8.88 16.71
C LEU A 318 -24.54 -8.84 15.58
N PRO A 319 -25.28 -9.93 15.33
CA PRO A 319 -26.24 -9.99 14.24
C PRO A 319 -27.39 -8.98 14.34
N GLU A 320 -27.80 -8.67 15.57
CA GLU A 320 -28.93 -7.78 15.88
C GLU A 320 -28.52 -6.50 16.63
N ALA A 321 -27.38 -5.92 16.22
CA ALA A 321 -26.95 -4.64 16.79
C ALA A 321 -28.01 -3.55 16.55
N ARG A 322 -28.26 -2.75 17.59
CA ARG A 322 -29.19 -1.61 17.57
C ARG A 322 -28.40 -0.32 17.69
N PHE A 323 -28.84 0.68 16.94
CA PHE A 323 -28.21 1.99 16.92
C PHE A 323 -29.22 3.09 17.27
N ARG A 324 -28.77 4.10 18.00
CA ARG A 324 -29.57 5.26 18.41
C ARG A 324 -28.94 6.52 17.85
N ARG A 325 -29.78 7.49 17.50
CA ARG A 325 -29.31 8.81 17.07
C ARG A 325 -28.96 9.66 18.27
N GLY A 326 -27.86 10.41 18.14
CA GLY A 326 -27.55 11.54 19.00
C GLY A 326 -27.83 12.84 18.27
N PHE A 327 -27.88 13.93 19.04
CA PHE A 327 -28.12 15.27 18.55
C PHE A 327 -27.11 16.22 19.19
N ALA A 328 -26.56 17.12 18.43
CA ALA A 328 -25.68 18.18 18.87
C ALA A 328 -25.93 19.44 18.05
N ARG A 329 -25.32 20.54 18.43
CA ARG A 329 -25.31 21.76 17.66
C ARG A 329 -23.93 22.40 17.71
N LEU A 330 -23.38 22.73 16.55
CA LEU A 330 -22.14 23.43 16.38
C LEU A 330 -22.45 24.92 16.21
N HIS A 331 -22.04 25.74 17.18
CA HIS A 331 -22.24 27.19 17.13
C HIS A 331 -21.06 27.89 16.42
N PRO A 332 -21.23 29.17 15.97
CA PRO A 332 -20.14 29.92 15.40
C PRO A 332 -18.89 29.97 16.28
N GLY A 333 -17.72 29.67 15.72
CA GLY A 333 -16.44 29.61 16.43
C GLY A 333 -16.15 28.32 17.16
N GLU A 334 -17.12 27.36 17.21
CA GLU A 334 -16.92 26.04 17.80
C GLU A 334 -16.26 25.07 16.84
N VAL A 335 -15.59 24.04 17.37
CA VAL A 335 -14.84 23.03 16.64
C VAL A 335 -15.32 21.64 17.00
N LEU A 336 -15.65 20.84 16.01
CA LEU A 336 -15.86 19.40 16.15
C LEU A 336 -14.61 18.67 15.64
N LEU A 337 -13.98 17.90 16.51
CA LEU A 337 -12.79 17.09 16.23
C LEU A 337 -13.15 15.61 16.22
N LEU A 338 -12.78 14.93 15.13
CA LEU A 338 -12.92 13.48 15.00
C LEU A 338 -11.52 12.89 14.81
N LEU A 339 -11.23 11.80 15.49
CA LEU A 339 -9.92 11.14 15.51
C LEU A 339 -10.09 9.63 15.48
N THR A 340 -9.09 8.95 14.93
CA THR A 340 -8.90 7.51 15.16
C THR A 340 -7.89 7.25 16.28
N ASP A 341 -7.84 6.03 16.75
CA ASP A 341 -6.99 5.62 17.88
C ASP A 341 -5.50 5.73 17.57
N GLY A 342 -5.08 5.59 16.30
CA GLY A 342 -3.67 5.78 15.93
C GLY A 342 -3.11 7.18 16.27
N ILE A 343 -3.97 8.20 16.40
CA ILE A 343 -3.57 9.51 16.96
C ILE A 343 -3.53 9.45 18.47
N LEU A 344 -4.60 8.99 19.10
CA LEU A 344 -4.76 9.02 20.55
C LEU A 344 -3.78 8.09 21.27
N GLU A 345 -3.59 6.88 20.73
CA GLU A 345 -2.72 5.85 21.26
C GLU A 345 -1.26 5.97 20.81
N ARG A 346 -0.90 7.06 20.11
CA ARG A 346 0.50 7.34 19.76
C ARG A 346 1.36 7.41 21.02
N ARG A 347 2.41 6.59 21.08
CA ARG A 347 3.25 6.43 22.28
C ARG A 347 4.54 7.22 22.21
N ASP A 348 4.91 7.82 23.34
CA ASP A 348 6.25 8.35 23.55
C ASP A 348 7.27 7.25 23.88
N ARG A 349 8.50 7.63 24.25
CA ARG A 349 9.55 6.67 24.68
C ARG A 349 9.24 5.98 26.01
N ARG A 350 8.35 6.52 26.82
CA ARG A 350 7.94 5.95 28.12
C ARG A 350 6.71 5.08 27.99
N GLY A 351 6.08 5.06 26.82
CA GLY A 351 4.83 4.34 26.55
C GLY A 351 3.57 5.12 26.91
N GLU A 352 3.67 6.42 27.21
CA GLU A 352 2.53 7.28 27.48
C GLU A 352 1.80 7.63 26.21
N PHE A 353 0.48 7.70 26.24
CA PHE A 353 -0.38 8.05 25.12
C PHE A 353 -0.43 9.56 24.86
N PHE A 354 -0.80 9.93 23.65
CA PHE A 354 -0.91 11.32 23.22
C PHE A 354 -2.26 11.96 23.58
N ASP A 355 -3.26 11.16 23.93
CA ASP A 355 -4.66 11.50 24.16
C ASP A 355 -4.88 12.72 25.11
N GLU A 356 -4.18 12.76 26.23
CA GLU A 356 -4.28 13.85 27.22
C GLU A 356 -3.91 15.22 26.65
N ARG A 357 -3.15 15.29 25.55
CA ARG A 357 -2.66 16.53 24.95
C ARG A 357 -3.56 17.11 23.86
N VAL A 358 -4.43 16.28 23.31
CA VAL A 358 -5.30 16.65 22.19
C VAL A 358 -6.19 17.84 22.54
N SER A 359 -6.86 17.78 23.67
CA SER A 359 -7.79 18.84 24.09
C SER A 359 -7.08 20.19 24.29
N ASP A 360 -5.93 20.21 24.93
CA ASP A 360 -5.16 21.44 25.14
C ASP A 360 -4.68 22.05 23.85
N LEU A 361 -4.20 21.22 22.90
CA LEU A 361 -3.74 21.68 21.58
C LEU A 361 -4.89 22.30 20.77
N VAL A 362 -6.06 21.66 20.75
CA VAL A 362 -7.22 22.21 20.04
C VAL A 362 -7.62 23.56 20.64
N ARG A 363 -7.69 23.66 21.96
CA ARG A 363 -8.02 24.92 22.65
C ARG A 363 -7.04 26.05 22.35
N GLN A 364 -5.74 25.74 22.38
CA GLN A 364 -4.69 26.71 22.08
C GLN A 364 -4.81 27.26 20.65
N HIS A 365 -5.31 26.45 19.70
CA HIS A 365 -5.39 26.80 18.29
C HIS A 365 -6.82 27.01 17.78
N GLN A 366 -7.86 26.95 18.64
CA GLN A 366 -9.27 27.02 18.25
C GLN A 366 -9.63 28.27 17.44
N GLY A 367 -8.97 29.38 17.67
CA GLY A 367 -9.14 30.62 16.90
C GLY A 367 -8.56 30.59 15.48
N GLN A 368 -7.75 29.59 15.17
CA GLN A 368 -7.06 29.47 13.87
C GLN A 368 -7.90 28.67 12.85
N PRO A 369 -7.59 28.73 11.55
CA PRO A 369 -8.25 27.90 10.53
C PRO A 369 -8.20 26.40 10.85
N ALA A 370 -9.22 25.65 10.41
CA ALA A 370 -9.31 24.20 10.63
C ALA A 370 -8.08 23.43 10.12
N SER A 371 -7.52 23.86 8.97
CA SER A 371 -6.29 23.29 8.41
C SER A 371 -5.07 23.49 9.32
N VAL A 372 -4.97 24.64 10.00
CA VAL A 372 -3.86 24.89 10.93
C VAL A 372 -3.99 24.04 12.19
N ILE A 373 -5.20 23.88 12.73
CA ILE A 373 -5.45 22.98 13.87
C ILE A 373 -5.06 21.55 13.53
N LEU A 374 -5.44 21.09 12.33
CA LEU A 374 -5.09 19.76 11.81
C LEU A 374 -3.57 19.55 11.77
N GLU A 375 -2.83 20.50 11.16
CA GLU A 375 -1.38 20.40 11.04
C GLU A 375 -0.71 20.36 12.40
N ARG A 376 -1.13 21.21 13.34
CA ARG A 376 -0.57 21.25 14.69
C ARG A 376 -0.78 19.94 15.46
N LEU A 377 -1.92 19.29 15.29
CA LEU A 377 -2.18 17.98 15.91
C LEU A 377 -1.26 16.91 15.32
N PHE A 378 -1.11 16.85 14.00
CA PHE A 378 -0.21 15.88 13.36
C PHE A 378 1.25 16.11 13.71
N GLU A 379 1.72 17.36 13.68
CA GLU A 379 3.09 17.74 14.06
C GLU A 379 3.38 17.33 15.52
N ALA A 380 2.46 17.61 16.44
CA ALA A 380 2.61 17.30 17.83
C ALA A 380 2.59 15.78 18.09
N ALA A 381 1.68 15.03 17.47
CA ALA A 381 1.62 13.57 17.59
C ALA A 381 2.89 12.90 16.98
N LEU A 382 3.40 13.40 15.85
CA LEU A 382 4.64 12.93 15.26
C LEU A 382 5.85 13.20 16.16
N ALA A 383 5.93 14.40 16.73
CA ALA A 383 6.98 14.77 17.68
C ALA A 383 6.91 13.96 18.96
N TRP A 384 5.69 13.68 19.48
CA TRP A 384 5.47 12.81 20.63
C TRP A 384 6.04 11.40 20.41
N GLY A 385 5.85 10.85 19.23
CA GLY A 385 6.43 9.58 18.80
C GLY A 385 7.91 9.64 18.41
N ASP A 386 8.66 10.71 18.70
CA ASP A 386 10.07 10.90 18.30
C ASP A 386 10.32 10.77 16.79
N GLY A 387 9.35 11.12 15.96
CA GLY A 387 9.44 10.97 14.51
C GLY A 387 9.46 9.52 14.00
N ARG A 388 9.16 8.54 14.86
CA ARG A 388 9.02 7.13 14.44
C ARG A 388 7.85 6.98 13.45
N PRO A 389 7.87 5.98 12.56
CA PRO A 389 6.71 5.63 11.74
C PRO A 389 5.44 5.45 12.59
N TRP A 390 4.29 5.64 11.99
CA TRP A 390 3.02 5.39 12.64
C TRP A 390 2.89 3.91 12.98
N GLU A 391 2.36 3.62 14.18
CA GLU A 391 2.16 2.25 14.69
C GLU A 391 0.80 1.70 14.24
N ASP A 392 -0.16 2.60 14.02
CA ASP A 392 -1.47 2.36 13.45
C ASP A 392 -1.87 3.49 12.49
N ASP A 393 -2.93 3.30 11.74
CA ASP A 393 -3.46 4.32 10.84
C ASP A 393 -3.89 5.56 11.64
N ALA A 394 -3.55 6.74 11.14
CA ALA A 394 -3.74 8.00 11.86
C ALA A 394 -4.63 8.94 11.06
N THR A 395 -5.86 9.15 11.51
CA THR A 395 -6.85 9.97 10.82
C THR A 395 -7.40 11.07 11.72
N ILE A 396 -7.46 12.29 11.17
CA ILE A 396 -8.07 13.47 11.82
C ILE A 396 -9.04 14.12 10.85
N VAL A 397 -10.24 14.45 11.34
CA VAL A 397 -11.21 15.31 10.65
C VAL A 397 -11.60 16.44 11.58
N ILE A 398 -11.58 17.67 11.07
CA ILE A 398 -11.97 18.88 11.77
C ILE A 398 -13.08 19.58 11.03
N VAL A 399 -14.14 19.89 11.75
CA VAL A 399 -15.24 20.73 11.28
C VAL A 399 -15.32 21.95 12.19
N LYS A 400 -15.08 23.13 11.62
CA LYS A 400 -15.16 24.40 12.37
C LYS A 400 -16.24 25.27 11.74
N ARG A 401 -17.18 25.74 12.57
CA ARG A 401 -18.18 26.71 12.12
C ARG A 401 -17.57 28.11 12.12
N MET A 402 -17.69 28.78 10.96
CA MET A 402 -17.22 30.17 10.84
C MET A 402 -18.12 31.13 11.65
N GLU A 403 -17.57 32.32 11.95
CA GLU A 403 -18.30 33.38 12.67
C GLU A 403 -19.40 34.05 11.83
#